data_ac33a939df4b21c058917f064162c9c4
#
_entry.id   ac33a939df4b21c058917f064162c9c4
#
_cell.length_a   1.000
_cell.length_b   1.000
_cell.length_c   1.000
_cell.angle_alpha   90.00
_cell.angle_beta   90.00
_cell.angle_gamma   90.00
#
_symmetry.space_group_name_H-M   'P 1'
#
loop_
_entity.id
_entity.type
_entity.pdbx_description
1 polymer ?
#
loop_
_entity_poly.entity_id
_entity_poly.type
_entity_poly.pdbx_seq_one_letter_code
_entity_poly.pdbx_strand_id
1 'polypeptide(L)'
;MEAAGPKNVTAPQAPIAEPCEPIAGSSRQTTKPGTRSNRRALIGAGIAVGIVAVLYLGGALAFSNIYYPGTTIAGVDVSFMGRDAAKSRVEASAQSYTLAVDGNDFSWTYSAKDSGLPVDVAKWADSLIKESEPLAWPFKLAEALAGQGGEGAAAASPQDPAPGFDEAAFETSFAQAVEAYNEGRSGTFDAPSAYDEEQGIFTLERAKTNVKLNYEPALKHVKEALFKLESSVQLDASDFATLGGDATDEQLEAACKAANELIGTNVDIKMEGHSVAKLGGKELAAWIVFDENLKPSLDLESVTAWAYELDDDLDTAGSERTYTRPDGKVVTVGGGNYGWIVDSAGLAKAIEQAVANKQTGDLVVPLKSKGAVYTKPGEKDWAEYVDIDLSEQHARYYDANGALQWESGCITGNPNLGNETPTGIYRMNSCGTNIVLVGKKDPETGEPEYKTPVKYWMPFVGQAIGLHDASWQAASNFSNPNAYKSVGSHGCINLPPEKAAELYGLIKEGICVIVHW
;
A
#
# COMPACT_ATOMS: atom_id res chain seq x y z
N MET A 1 32.63 -21.33 49.22
CA MET A 1 33.91 -20.73 48.81
C MET A 1 33.50 -19.47 48.08
N GLU A 2 33.28 -18.41 48.82
CA GLU A 2 34.18 -17.27 49.11
C GLU A 2 34.61 -16.61 47.81
N ALA A 3 34.08 -15.49 47.52
CA ALA A 3 34.21 -14.14 48.07
C ALA A 3 35.24 -13.34 47.27
N ALA A 4 34.90 -12.23 46.73
CA ALA A 4 35.52 -10.95 47.04
C ALA A 4 34.96 -9.84 46.14
N GLY A 5 34.36 -8.81 46.75
CA GLY A 5 33.94 -7.55 46.10
C GLY A 5 35.12 -6.56 46.03
N PRO A 6 35.01 -5.54 45.19
CA PRO A 6 36.00 -4.49 45.10
C PRO A 6 35.69 -3.28 45.98
N LYS A 7 36.77 -2.69 46.44
CA LYS A 7 36.89 -1.59 47.38
C LYS A 7 36.57 -0.21 46.78
N ASN A 8 35.86 0.59 47.58
CA ASN A 8 35.77 2.06 47.48
C ASN A 8 37.15 2.70 47.56
N VAL A 9 37.41 3.69 46.71
CA VAL A 9 38.50 4.65 46.86
C VAL A 9 37.90 6.06 46.91
N THR A 10 38.00 6.63 48.09
CA THR A 10 37.64 8.00 48.43
C THR A 10 38.76 8.95 48.00
N ALA A 11 38.45 10.08 47.34
CA ALA A 11 39.39 11.16 47.08
C ALA A 11 39.35 12.20 48.20
N PRO A 12 40.45 12.91 48.52
CA PRO A 12 40.56 13.75 49.71
C PRO A 12 40.07 15.18 49.49
N GLN A 13 39.42 15.72 50.52
CA GLN A 13 39.04 17.13 50.66
C GLN A 13 40.25 18.00 51.03
N ALA A 14 40.35 19.18 50.46
CA ALA A 14 41.26 20.28 50.85
C ALA A 14 40.62 21.19 51.91
N PRO A 15 41.39 21.81 52.77
CA PRO A 15 40.90 22.44 54.01
C PRO A 15 40.45 23.90 53.86
N ILE A 16 39.50 24.25 54.70
CA ILE A 16 38.90 25.56 54.92
C ILE A 16 39.91 26.41 55.69
N ALA A 17 40.11 27.68 55.28
CA ALA A 17 40.81 28.71 56.04
C ALA A 17 39.82 29.67 56.66
N GLU A 18 39.86 29.83 57.97
CA GLU A 18 39.11 30.78 58.76
C GLU A 18 39.79 32.19 58.81
N PRO A 19 39.04 33.22 59.19
CA PRO A 19 39.43 34.63 59.02
C PRO A 19 40.18 35.18 60.25
N CYS A 20 41.09 36.12 60.01
CA CYS A 20 41.75 36.89 61.07
C CYS A 20 41.05 38.22 61.35
N GLU A 21 40.71 38.44 62.59
CA GLU A 21 40.24 39.67 63.15
C GLU A 21 41.37 40.68 63.47
N PRO A 22 41.04 41.97 63.78
CA PRO A 22 41.96 43.09 63.66
C PRO A 22 42.64 43.47 64.98
N ILE A 23 43.78 44.07 64.86
CA ILE A 23 44.48 44.68 66.02
C ILE A 23 44.25 46.17 66.05
N ALA A 24 43.79 46.58 67.20
CA ALA A 24 43.58 48.02 67.62
C ALA A 24 44.85 48.67 68.07
N GLY A 25 44.89 49.95 67.92
CA GLY A 25 45.63 50.83 68.81
C GLY A 25 46.50 51.89 68.15
N SER A 26 46.18 53.08 68.23
CA SER A 26 46.71 54.08 69.20
C SER A 26 46.38 55.53 68.79
N SER A 27 45.82 56.21 69.74
CA SER A 27 45.56 57.62 69.79
C SER A 27 46.79 58.53 69.63
N ARG A 28 46.63 59.66 68.97
CA ARG A 28 47.15 60.97 69.50
C ARG A 28 46.37 62.18 68.96
N GLN A 29 45.98 63.00 69.89
CA GLN A 29 45.32 64.27 69.73
C GLN A 29 46.27 65.35 69.15
N THR A 30 45.63 66.37 68.66
CA THR A 30 45.71 67.81 68.74
C THR A 30 45.87 68.45 67.38
N THR A 31 45.18 69.44 66.97
CA THR A 31 44.79 70.73 67.41
C THR A 31 43.91 71.43 66.35
N LYS A 32 42.88 72.17 66.72
CA LYS A 32 42.28 73.18 65.86
C LYS A 32 43.22 74.37 65.73
N PRO A 33 43.22 75.11 64.61
CA PRO A 33 42.25 76.19 64.46
C PRO A 33 41.89 76.58 63.00
N GLY A 34 40.86 77.37 62.86
CA GLY A 34 40.73 78.37 61.79
C GLY A 34 39.64 78.11 60.72
N THR A 35 38.49 78.66 61.07
CA THR A 35 37.42 79.05 60.11
C THR A 35 37.94 79.94 59.01
N ARG A 36 37.87 79.50 57.72
CA ARG A 36 37.66 80.40 56.58
C ARG A 36 36.97 79.68 55.38
N SER A 37 35.76 80.15 55.09
CA SER A 37 35.15 80.14 53.74
C SER A 37 34.74 78.81 53.10
N ASN A 38 33.63 78.21 53.58
CA ASN A 38 32.92 77.08 52.91
C ASN A 38 32.04 77.51 51.70
N ARG A 39 32.05 78.83 51.34
CA ARG A 39 31.18 79.29 50.22
C ARG A 39 31.64 78.84 48.84
N ARG A 40 32.94 78.65 48.58
CA ARG A 40 33.46 78.16 47.29
C ARG A 40 33.31 76.64 47.11
N ALA A 41 33.39 75.85 48.19
CA ALA A 41 33.19 74.45 48.19
C ALA A 41 31.71 74.06 47.95
N LEU A 42 30.76 74.83 48.52
CA LEU A 42 29.33 74.65 48.30
C LEU A 42 28.89 75.01 46.86
N ILE A 43 29.48 76.00 46.23
CA ILE A 43 29.24 76.40 44.86
C ILE A 43 29.82 75.30 43.90
N GLY A 44 31.03 74.84 44.18
CA GLY A 44 31.64 73.70 43.41
C GLY A 44 30.86 72.43 43.53
N ALA A 45 30.39 72.05 44.72
CA ALA A 45 29.54 70.87 44.94
C ALA A 45 28.17 71.05 44.28
N GLY A 46 27.56 72.23 44.30
CA GLY A 46 26.31 72.49 43.60
C GLY A 46 26.44 72.43 42.09
N ILE A 47 27.55 72.91 41.53
CA ILE A 47 27.83 72.75 40.07
C ILE A 47 28.09 71.28 39.71
N ALA A 48 28.83 70.51 40.51
CA ALA A 48 29.08 69.12 40.29
C ALA A 48 27.77 68.27 40.36
N VAL A 49 26.92 68.52 41.35
CA VAL A 49 25.58 67.94 41.47
C VAL A 49 24.69 68.34 40.31
N GLY A 50 24.76 69.57 39.84
CA GLY A 50 24.03 70.05 38.68
C GLY A 50 24.48 69.34 37.38
N ILE A 51 25.78 69.20 37.18
CA ILE A 51 26.34 68.48 36.04
C ILE A 51 25.94 67.01 36.08
N VAL A 52 26.04 66.32 37.21
CA VAL A 52 25.60 64.93 37.38
C VAL A 52 24.11 64.81 37.15
N ALA A 53 23.30 65.76 37.64
CA ALA A 53 21.85 65.74 37.39
C ALA A 53 21.51 65.92 35.88
N VAL A 54 22.23 66.86 35.22
CA VAL A 54 22.05 67.08 33.76
C VAL A 54 22.49 65.83 32.96
N LEU A 55 23.60 65.20 33.29
CA LEU A 55 24.05 64.00 32.68
C LEU A 55 23.08 62.81 32.94
N TYR A 56 22.59 62.69 34.17
CA TYR A 56 21.63 61.66 34.54
C TYR A 56 20.30 61.86 33.83
N LEU A 57 19.74 63.05 33.82
CA LEU A 57 18.50 63.38 33.13
C LEU A 57 18.67 63.32 31.60
N GLY A 58 19.84 63.71 31.08
CA GLY A 58 20.20 63.58 29.66
C GLY A 58 20.28 62.17 29.23
N GLY A 59 20.88 61.28 30.02
CA GLY A 59 20.89 59.84 29.79
C GLY A 59 19.51 59.22 29.85
N ALA A 60 18.70 59.61 30.85
CA ALA A 60 17.32 59.17 30.95
C ALA A 60 16.48 59.60 29.73
N LEU A 61 16.67 60.84 29.25
CA LEU A 61 16.01 61.32 28.04
C LEU A 61 16.49 60.60 26.78
N ALA A 62 17.77 60.26 26.68
CA ALA A 62 18.30 59.46 25.57
C ALA A 62 17.67 58.09 25.57
N PHE A 63 17.74 57.36 26.68
CA PHE A 63 17.21 55.97 26.78
C PHE A 63 15.68 55.90 26.86
N SER A 64 14.96 57.01 26.84
CA SER A 64 13.52 57.04 26.60
C SER A 64 13.16 56.84 25.12
N ASN A 65 14.15 56.98 24.21
CA ASN A 65 13.94 56.85 22.74
C ASN A 65 14.96 55.96 22.05
N ILE A 66 15.91 55.40 22.77
CA ILE A 66 16.99 54.55 22.25
C ILE A 66 16.99 53.24 23.05
N TYR A 67 17.14 52.14 22.35
CA TYR A 67 17.25 50.81 22.99
C TYR A 67 18.58 50.66 23.73
N TYR A 68 18.53 49.93 24.83
CA TYR A 68 19.73 49.60 25.60
C TYR A 68 20.68 48.68 24.79
N PRO A 69 22.00 48.69 25.08
CA PRO A 69 22.94 47.76 24.48
C PRO A 69 22.57 46.32 24.86
N GLY A 70 22.71 45.39 23.92
CA GLY A 70 22.31 44.00 24.06
C GLY A 70 20.82 43.72 23.80
N THR A 71 20.03 44.76 23.44
CA THR A 71 18.61 44.57 23.10
C THR A 71 18.51 43.96 21.72
N THR A 72 17.80 42.83 21.62
CA THR A 72 17.44 42.18 20.36
C THR A 72 15.92 42.14 20.20
N ILE A 73 15.43 42.34 18.98
CA ILE A 73 14.04 42.19 18.61
C ILE A 73 13.99 41.17 17.46
N ALA A 74 13.30 40.07 17.65
CA ALA A 74 13.25 39.01 16.64
C ALA A 74 14.65 38.53 16.19
N GLY A 75 15.61 38.42 17.12
CA GLY A 75 17.00 38.06 16.83
C GLY A 75 17.83 39.16 16.17
N VAL A 76 17.25 40.32 15.88
CA VAL A 76 17.95 41.47 15.29
C VAL A 76 18.47 42.37 16.36
N ASP A 77 19.79 42.63 16.39
CA ASP A 77 20.41 43.59 17.31
C ASP A 77 19.97 45.01 16.97
N VAL A 78 19.31 45.65 17.94
CA VAL A 78 18.83 47.04 17.87
C VAL A 78 19.53 47.94 18.89
N SER A 79 20.65 47.50 19.45
CA SER A 79 21.45 48.22 20.44
C SER A 79 21.75 49.64 19.99
N PHE A 80 21.51 50.61 20.87
CA PHE A 80 21.71 52.04 20.62
C PHE A 80 20.92 52.66 19.46
N MET A 81 19.97 51.94 18.90
CA MET A 81 19.12 52.47 17.82
C MET A 81 17.97 53.29 18.39
N GLY A 82 17.63 54.36 17.70
CA GLY A 82 16.37 55.06 17.91
C GLY A 82 15.20 54.24 17.39
N ARG A 83 13.99 54.49 17.90
CA ARG A 83 12.75 53.77 17.58
C ARG A 83 12.56 53.51 16.10
N ASP A 84 12.63 54.55 15.25
CA ASP A 84 12.33 54.42 13.81
C ASP A 84 13.41 53.60 13.06
N ALA A 85 14.68 53.77 13.46
CA ALA A 85 15.80 53.03 12.88
C ALA A 85 15.72 51.53 13.24
N ALA A 86 15.41 51.22 14.49
CA ALA A 86 15.22 49.85 14.95
C ALA A 86 14.04 49.19 14.25
N LYS A 87 12.89 49.90 14.17
CA LYS A 87 11.70 49.42 13.44
C LYS A 87 12.03 49.06 11.99
N SER A 88 12.65 49.98 11.22
CA SER A 88 13.01 49.74 9.83
C SER A 88 14.00 48.57 9.66
N ARG A 89 14.94 48.41 10.60
CA ARG A 89 15.91 47.32 10.58
C ARG A 89 15.25 45.96 10.84
N VAL A 90 14.36 45.90 11.83
CA VAL A 90 13.63 44.69 12.17
C VAL A 90 12.64 44.33 11.05
N GLU A 91 11.90 45.30 10.48
CA GLU A 91 11.01 45.09 9.35
C GLU A 91 11.75 44.55 8.11
N ALA A 92 12.93 45.10 7.81
CA ALA A 92 13.74 44.63 6.69
C ALA A 92 14.25 43.21 6.90
N SER A 93 14.66 42.85 8.11
CA SER A 93 15.07 41.49 8.47
C SER A 93 13.89 40.51 8.43
N ALA A 94 12.75 40.97 8.87
CA ALA A 94 11.53 40.20 8.97
C ALA A 94 10.99 39.69 7.62
N GLN A 95 11.20 40.46 6.54
CA GLN A 95 10.82 40.05 5.18
C GLN A 95 11.61 38.81 4.69
N SER A 96 12.74 38.51 5.29
CA SER A 96 13.56 37.33 4.97
C SER A 96 13.48 36.24 6.03
N TYR A 97 12.56 36.35 6.97
CA TYR A 97 12.41 35.38 8.04
C TYR A 97 11.97 34.03 7.51
N THR A 98 12.63 32.99 8.01
CA THR A 98 12.31 31.59 7.78
C THR A 98 12.39 30.84 9.11
N LEU A 99 11.51 29.87 9.28
CA LEU A 99 11.55 28.92 10.38
C LEU A 99 11.80 27.52 9.83
N ALA A 100 12.93 26.92 10.18
CA ALA A 100 13.21 25.53 9.89
C ALA A 100 12.54 24.64 10.94
N VAL A 101 11.80 23.63 10.50
CA VAL A 101 11.12 22.66 11.36
C VAL A 101 11.67 21.30 11.03
N ASP A 102 12.37 20.68 11.98
CA ASP A 102 13.01 19.39 11.81
C ASP A 102 12.62 18.43 12.94
N GLY A 103 12.56 17.15 12.66
CA GLY A 103 12.32 16.11 13.66
C GLY A 103 12.10 14.74 13.02
N ASN A 104 12.77 13.73 13.52
CA ASN A 104 12.61 12.35 13.09
C ASN A 104 12.45 12.17 11.57
N ASP A 105 13.42 12.63 10.77
CA ASP A 105 13.42 12.65 9.29
C ASP A 105 12.33 13.55 8.62
N PHE A 106 11.48 14.23 9.41
CA PHE A 106 10.66 15.31 8.89
C PHE A 106 11.50 16.59 8.77
N SER A 107 11.34 17.29 7.67
CA SER A 107 11.92 18.63 7.48
C SER A 107 10.97 19.47 6.66
N TRP A 108 10.68 20.65 7.16
CA TRP A 108 9.85 21.64 6.48
C TRP A 108 10.33 23.03 6.82
N THR A 109 10.16 23.98 5.92
CA THR A 109 10.59 25.35 6.14
C THR A 109 9.44 26.32 5.86
N TYR A 110 9.12 27.12 6.85
CA TYR A 110 8.24 28.26 6.68
C TYR A 110 9.02 29.45 6.14
N SER A 111 8.38 30.27 5.30
CA SER A 111 8.93 31.53 4.81
C SER A 111 7.89 32.64 4.95
N ALA A 112 8.31 33.77 5.56
CA ALA A 112 7.45 34.95 5.69
C ALA A 112 7.04 35.56 4.33
N LYS A 113 7.71 35.17 3.22
CA LYS A 113 7.33 35.60 1.88
C LYS A 113 6.04 34.95 1.41
N ASP A 114 5.69 33.76 1.94
CA ASP A 114 4.56 32.97 1.48
C ASP A 114 3.26 33.31 2.22
N SER A 115 3.34 33.56 3.54
CA SER A 115 2.16 33.78 4.37
C SER A 115 2.26 35.04 5.28
N GLY A 116 3.28 35.86 5.09
CA GLY A 116 3.49 37.08 5.91
C GLY A 116 4.23 36.79 7.21
N LEU A 117 4.36 37.79 8.05
CA LEU A 117 4.96 37.66 9.39
C LEU A 117 3.89 37.38 10.43
N PRO A 118 4.11 36.44 11.35
CA PRO A 118 3.12 36.10 12.38
C PRO A 118 2.92 37.18 13.42
N VAL A 119 3.93 38.05 13.64
CA VAL A 119 3.89 39.11 14.67
C VAL A 119 4.09 40.49 14.10
N ASP A 120 3.41 41.49 14.67
CA ASP A 120 3.62 42.91 14.36
C ASP A 120 4.90 43.40 15.04
N VAL A 121 6.03 43.25 14.32
CA VAL A 121 7.35 43.65 14.84
C VAL A 121 7.45 45.14 15.17
N ALA A 122 6.65 45.98 14.51
CA ALA A 122 6.60 47.40 14.79
C ALA A 122 5.95 47.69 16.16
N LYS A 123 4.83 47.00 16.42
CA LYS A 123 4.10 47.10 17.69
C LYS A 123 4.91 46.47 18.82
N TRP A 124 5.64 45.41 18.55
CA TRP A 124 6.57 44.79 19.51
C TRP A 124 7.72 45.71 19.86
N ALA A 125 8.38 46.31 18.88
CA ALA A 125 9.42 47.32 19.12
C ALA A 125 8.92 48.49 19.97
N ASP A 126 7.71 48.99 19.69
CA ASP A 126 7.09 50.05 20.47
C ASP A 126 6.81 49.66 21.94
N SER A 127 6.44 48.42 22.20
CA SER A 127 6.19 47.95 23.58
C SER A 127 7.48 47.90 24.40
N LEU A 128 8.58 47.41 23.82
CA LEU A 128 9.87 47.34 24.49
C LEU A 128 10.41 48.69 24.93
N ILE A 129 10.21 49.76 24.15
CA ILE A 129 10.59 51.11 24.55
C ILE A 129 9.69 51.65 25.67
N LYS A 130 8.38 51.36 25.63
CA LYS A 130 7.45 51.80 26.69
C LYS A 130 7.73 51.13 28.03
N GLU A 131 8.19 49.90 28.01
CA GLU A 131 8.54 49.14 29.20
C GLU A 131 9.97 49.40 29.68
N SER A 132 10.79 50.13 28.89
CA SER A 132 12.12 50.57 29.34
C SER A 132 12.02 51.47 30.55
N GLU A 133 12.88 51.29 31.54
CA GLU A 133 13.00 52.10 32.72
C GLU A 133 14.10 53.19 32.50
N PRO A 134 13.79 54.31 31.83
CA PRO A 134 14.82 55.30 31.44
C PRO A 134 15.61 55.89 32.60
N LEU A 135 15.03 55.94 33.78
CA LEU A 135 15.71 56.39 34.98
C LEU A 135 16.72 55.38 35.53
N ALA A 136 16.59 54.08 35.18
CA ALA A 136 17.56 53.07 35.60
C ALA A 136 18.76 52.97 34.66
N TRP A 137 18.90 53.85 33.66
CA TRP A 137 19.89 53.73 32.58
C TRP A 137 21.35 53.47 33.04
N PRO A 138 21.86 54.11 34.15
CA PRO A 138 23.25 53.86 34.55
C PRO A 138 23.46 52.39 34.99
N PHE A 139 22.46 51.79 35.63
CA PHE A 139 22.52 50.40 36.10
C PHE A 139 22.34 49.44 34.93
N LYS A 140 21.38 49.66 34.06
CA LYS A 140 21.13 48.87 32.85
C LYS A 140 22.32 48.89 31.88
N LEU A 141 22.96 50.05 31.73
CA LEU A 141 24.17 50.19 30.93
C LEU A 141 25.36 49.45 31.55
N ALA A 142 25.50 49.51 32.89
CA ALA A 142 26.55 48.77 33.59
C ALA A 142 26.36 47.23 33.50
N GLU A 143 25.13 46.77 33.64
CA GLU A 143 24.76 45.34 33.45
C GLU A 143 25.11 44.88 32.04
N ALA A 144 24.73 45.67 31.03
CA ALA A 144 25.01 45.33 29.62
C ALA A 144 26.52 45.32 29.32
N LEU A 145 27.30 46.24 29.86
CA LEU A 145 28.76 46.32 29.70
C LEU A 145 29.51 45.24 30.49
N ALA A 146 28.93 44.74 31.58
CA ALA A 146 29.49 43.63 32.37
C ALA A 146 29.24 42.25 31.73
N GLY A 147 28.60 42.21 30.58
CA GLY A 147 28.25 40.92 29.91
C GLY A 147 27.17 40.13 30.64
N GLN A 148 26.51 40.72 31.65
CA GLN A 148 25.38 40.11 32.37
C GLN A 148 24.02 40.53 31.80
N GLY A 149 24.03 41.36 30.76
CA GLY A 149 22.86 41.84 30.05
C GLY A 149 22.42 40.93 28.88
N GLY A 150 22.64 39.66 28.98
CA GLY A 150 22.35 38.70 27.90
C GLY A 150 20.88 38.34 27.73
N GLU A 151 20.02 38.77 28.61
CA GLU A 151 18.56 38.67 28.48
C GLU A 151 17.94 40.02 28.85
N GLY A 152 18.30 41.07 28.08
CA GLY A 152 17.59 42.33 28.15
C GLY A 152 16.14 42.07 27.80
N ALA A 153 15.27 42.24 28.82
CA ALA A 153 13.84 42.16 28.80
C ALA A 153 13.25 41.69 27.45
N ALA A 154 13.25 40.38 27.24
CA ALA A 154 12.39 39.80 26.25
C ALA A 154 10.96 40.08 26.76
N ALA A 155 10.40 41.26 26.42
CA ALA A 155 8.96 41.41 26.51
C ALA A 155 8.37 40.24 25.74
N ALA A 156 7.39 39.57 26.34
CA ALA A 156 6.69 38.47 25.66
C ALA A 156 6.30 38.93 24.25
N SER A 157 6.63 38.15 23.26
CA SER A 157 6.22 38.46 21.89
C SER A 157 4.70 38.63 21.85
N PRO A 158 4.18 39.59 21.08
CA PRO A 158 2.74 39.75 20.93
C PRO A 158 2.14 38.41 20.47
N GLN A 159 1.15 37.91 21.18
CA GLN A 159 0.47 36.67 20.82
C GLN A 159 -0.63 36.88 19.77
N ASP A 160 -0.94 38.15 19.45
CA ASP A 160 -1.93 38.48 18.44
C ASP A 160 -1.29 38.43 17.03
N PRO A 161 -1.89 37.76 16.05
CA PRO A 161 -1.39 37.74 14.69
C PRO A 161 -1.22 39.13 14.09
N ALA A 162 -0.17 39.33 13.29
CA ALA A 162 0.03 40.58 12.56
C ALA A 162 -1.07 40.80 11.51
N PRO A 163 -1.45 42.06 11.22
CA PRO A 163 -2.40 42.38 10.17
C PRO A 163 -1.84 42.04 8.79
N GLY A 164 -1.81 40.96 8.27
CA GLY A 164 -1.23 40.51 7.01
C GLY A 164 -0.59 39.14 7.08
N PHE A 165 -0.66 38.50 8.23
CA PHE A 165 -0.35 37.09 8.37
C PHE A 165 -1.53 36.27 7.92
N ASP A 166 -1.30 35.44 6.89
CA ASP A 166 -2.29 34.47 6.40
C ASP A 166 -2.10 33.13 7.15
N GLU A 167 -2.73 33.07 8.32
CA GLU A 167 -2.68 31.89 9.17
C GLU A 167 -3.26 30.65 8.47
N ALA A 168 -4.29 30.84 7.64
CA ALA A 168 -4.92 29.74 6.91
C ALA A 168 -4.00 29.17 5.83
N ALA A 169 -3.26 30.03 5.12
CA ALA A 169 -2.26 29.59 4.16
C ALA A 169 -1.09 28.88 4.84
N PHE A 170 -0.63 29.39 6.00
CA PHE A 170 0.38 28.74 6.82
C PHE A 170 -0.06 27.35 7.27
N GLU A 171 -1.22 27.22 7.89
CA GLU A 171 -1.74 25.95 8.37
C GLU A 171 -1.96 24.94 7.23
N THR A 172 -2.46 25.41 6.07
CA THR A 172 -2.63 24.59 4.88
C THR A 172 -1.29 24.04 4.38
N SER A 173 -0.26 24.88 4.29
CA SER A 173 1.07 24.47 3.84
C SER A 173 1.70 23.47 4.81
N PHE A 174 1.57 23.69 6.11
CA PHE A 174 2.07 22.77 7.12
C PHE A 174 1.30 21.43 7.10
N ALA A 175 -0.03 21.48 6.97
CA ALA A 175 -0.86 20.27 6.87
C ALA A 175 -0.47 19.41 5.66
N GLN A 176 -0.22 20.03 4.50
CA GLN A 176 0.26 19.33 3.31
C GLN A 176 1.62 18.67 3.54
N ALA A 177 2.53 19.34 4.24
CA ALA A 177 3.83 18.75 4.57
C ALA A 177 3.70 17.56 5.53
N VAL A 178 2.80 17.66 6.53
CA VAL A 178 2.49 16.55 7.45
C VAL A 178 1.84 15.38 6.72
N GLU A 179 0.90 15.65 5.80
CA GLU A 179 0.25 14.63 4.99
C GLU A 179 1.26 13.89 4.10
N ALA A 180 2.11 14.64 3.39
CA ALA A 180 3.16 14.07 2.56
C ALA A 180 4.18 13.23 3.36
N TYR A 181 4.54 13.68 4.57
CA TYR A 181 5.38 12.90 5.46
C TYR A 181 4.70 11.61 5.92
N ASN A 182 3.41 11.67 6.20
CA ASN A 182 2.63 10.53 6.68
C ASN A 182 2.20 9.56 5.56
N GLU A 183 2.30 9.97 4.30
CA GLU A 183 1.95 9.15 3.15
C GLU A 183 2.83 7.89 3.09
N GLY A 184 2.20 6.73 2.96
CA GLY A 184 2.89 5.45 2.92
C GLY A 184 3.49 4.98 4.25
N ARG A 185 3.30 5.71 5.36
CA ARG A 185 3.74 5.27 6.69
C ARG A 185 2.67 4.38 7.31
N SER A 186 2.94 3.09 7.35
CA SER A 186 2.10 2.10 8.01
C SER A 186 2.77 1.67 9.33
N GLY A 187 1.95 1.39 10.35
CA GLY A 187 2.47 0.95 11.65
C GLY A 187 2.79 -0.51 11.74
N THR A 188 2.63 -1.21 10.64
CA THR A 188 2.94 -2.62 10.53
C THR A 188 4.21 -2.77 9.70
N PHE A 189 4.96 -3.77 10.00
CA PHE A 189 5.99 -4.29 9.13
C PHE A 189 5.33 -4.59 7.77
N ASP A 190 5.62 -3.75 6.77
CA ASP A 190 5.05 -3.91 5.44
C ASP A 190 5.87 -4.96 4.68
N ALA A 191 5.31 -6.16 4.55
CA ALA A 191 5.96 -7.27 3.89
C ALA A 191 6.40 -6.96 2.45
N PRO A 192 5.59 -6.31 1.59
CA PRO A 192 6.00 -5.95 0.23
C PRO A 192 7.16 -4.96 0.19
N SER A 193 7.22 -4.01 1.10
CA SER A 193 8.30 -3.03 1.17
C SER A 193 9.59 -3.58 1.78
N ALA A 194 9.49 -4.70 2.49
CA ALA A 194 10.62 -5.36 3.12
C ALA A 194 11.23 -6.49 2.27
N TYR A 195 10.61 -6.85 1.13
CA TYR A 195 11.17 -7.86 0.24
C TYR A 195 12.21 -7.24 -0.69
N ASP A 196 13.46 -7.68 -0.56
CA ASP A 196 14.55 -7.29 -1.43
C ASP A 196 14.60 -8.21 -2.67
N GLU A 197 14.23 -7.68 -3.83
CA GLU A 197 14.20 -8.45 -5.08
C GLU A 197 15.60 -8.88 -5.56
N GLU A 198 16.66 -8.14 -5.22
CA GLU A 198 18.02 -8.48 -5.63
C GLU A 198 18.56 -9.65 -4.81
N GLN A 199 18.26 -9.68 -3.53
CA GLN A 199 18.68 -10.75 -2.62
C GLN A 199 17.66 -11.91 -2.60
N GLY A 200 16.42 -11.67 -3.02
CA GLY A 200 15.35 -12.66 -3.00
C GLY A 200 14.86 -13.04 -1.60
N ILE A 201 14.96 -12.13 -0.65
CA ILE A 201 14.60 -12.33 0.75
C ILE A 201 13.88 -11.11 1.34
N PHE A 202 13.12 -11.32 2.40
CA PHE A 202 12.68 -10.25 3.26
C PHE A 202 13.85 -9.75 4.10
N THR A 203 14.05 -8.43 4.10
CA THR A 203 15.05 -7.73 4.89
C THR A 203 14.40 -6.82 5.90
N LEU A 204 15.11 -6.52 6.98
CA LEU A 204 14.64 -5.59 8.00
C LEU A 204 14.88 -4.15 7.52
N GLU A 205 13.86 -3.47 7.06
CA GLU A 205 13.90 -2.02 6.92
C GLU A 205 13.63 -1.36 8.27
N ARG A 206 14.67 -0.73 8.84
CA ARG A 206 14.53 -0.04 10.12
C ARG A 206 13.66 1.20 10.00
N ALA A 207 12.51 1.14 10.62
CA ALA A 207 11.90 2.20 11.45
C ALA A 207 11.64 3.60 10.90
N LYS A 208 11.80 3.92 9.63
CA LYS A 208 11.28 5.20 9.10
C LYS A 208 9.77 5.19 8.94
N THR A 209 9.16 4.04 8.88
CA THR A 209 7.75 3.85 8.55
C THR A 209 6.83 3.71 9.75
N ASN A 210 7.37 3.53 10.97
CA ASN A 210 6.56 3.25 12.17
C ASN A 210 6.05 4.50 12.88
N VAL A 211 6.42 5.68 12.44
CA VAL A 211 6.13 6.91 13.17
C VAL A 211 5.39 7.87 12.25
N LYS A 212 4.22 8.32 12.68
CA LYS A 212 3.48 9.41 12.03
C LYS A 212 3.66 10.70 12.81
N LEU A 213 3.72 11.81 12.09
CA LEU A 213 3.68 13.13 12.69
C LEU A 213 2.21 13.48 13.02
N ASN A 214 1.96 13.83 14.28
CA ASN A 214 0.66 14.28 14.75
C ASN A 214 0.50 15.76 14.45
N TYR A 215 -0.46 16.11 13.61
CA TYR A 215 -0.66 17.47 13.14
C TYR A 215 -0.85 18.48 14.29
N GLU A 216 -1.78 18.23 15.22
CA GLU A 216 -2.13 19.18 16.28
C GLU A 216 -1.00 19.48 17.28
N PRO A 217 -0.28 18.47 17.85
CA PRO A 217 0.88 18.75 18.70
C PRO A 217 1.99 19.49 17.96
N ALA A 218 2.34 19.01 16.76
CA ALA A 218 3.38 19.64 15.95
C ALA A 218 3.03 21.07 15.54
N LEU A 219 1.79 21.33 15.12
CA LEU A 219 1.31 22.67 14.80
C LEU A 219 1.46 23.61 15.99
N LYS A 220 1.14 23.14 17.19
CA LYS A 220 1.28 23.91 18.41
C LYS A 220 2.74 24.30 18.66
N HIS A 221 3.68 23.35 18.60
CA HIS A 221 5.11 23.63 18.75
C HIS A 221 5.63 24.59 17.68
N VAL A 222 5.23 24.38 16.42
CA VAL A 222 5.62 25.25 15.31
C VAL A 222 5.05 26.66 15.48
N LYS A 223 3.79 26.80 15.91
CA LYS A 223 3.20 28.13 16.21
C LYS A 223 3.91 28.82 17.35
N GLU A 224 4.26 28.11 18.42
CA GLU A 224 5.00 28.70 19.54
C GLU A 224 6.36 29.27 19.11
N ALA A 225 7.12 28.51 18.28
CA ALA A 225 8.39 28.98 17.72
C ALA A 225 8.19 30.13 16.72
N LEU A 226 7.17 30.03 15.88
CA LEU A 226 6.83 31.02 14.87
C LEU A 226 6.49 32.38 15.50
N PHE A 227 5.66 32.39 16.55
CA PHE A 227 5.30 33.64 17.26
C PHE A 227 6.45 34.25 18.08
N LYS A 228 7.46 33.45 18.42
CA LYS A 228 8.71 33.94 19.02
C LYS A 228 9.75 34.38 17.97
N LEU A 229 9.48 34.16 16.69
CA LEU A 229 10.40 34.39 15.58
C LEU A 229 11.73 33.59 15.74
N GLU A 230 11.64 32.37 16.24
CA GLU A 230 12.77 31.47 16.30
C GLU A 230 13.20 31.05 14.87
N SER A 231 14.48 30.81 14.66
CA SER A 231 14.99 30.41 13.33
C SER A 231 14.81 28.91 13.03
N SER A 232 14.64 28.12 14.07
CA SER A 232 14.43 26.68 13.97
C SER A 232 13.64 26.15 15.15
N VAL A 233 12.90 25.06 14.92
CA VAL A 233 12.25 24.27 15.96
C VAL A 233 12.51 22.80 15.72
N GLN A 234 12.86 22.10 16.78
CA GLN A 234 13.05 20.66 16.77
C GLN A 234 11.81 20.00 17.34
N LEU A 235 11.09 19.24 16.51
CA LEU A 235 9.97 18.43 16.96
C LEU A 235 10.49 17.27 17.82
N ASP A 236 9.78 16.96 18.88
CA ASP A 236 10.17 15.94 19.85
C ASP A 236 9.24 14.70 19.78
N ALA A 237 9.50 13.71 20.66
CA ALA A 237 8.73 12.47 20.68
C ALA A 237 7.22 12.66 20.93
N SER A 238 6.78 13.80 21.52
CA SER A 238 5.36 14.07 21.78
C SER A 238 4.61 14.51 20.51
N ASP A 239 5.35 14.97 19.49
CA ASP A 239 4.80 15.37 18.21
C ASP A 239 4.52 14.16 17.30
N PHE A 240 5.06 13.01 17.64
CA PHE A 240 4.96 11.80 16.83
C PHE A 240 4.12 10.72 17.53
N ALA A 241 3.39 9.95 16.72
CA ALA A 241 2.73 8.74 17.18
C ALA A 241 3.42 7.53 16.57
N THR A 242 3.78 6.57 17.42
CA THR A 242 4.21 5.26 16.94
C THR A 242 3.01 4.50 16.41
N LEU A 243 3.11 4.02 15.19
CA LEU A 243 2.11 3.20 14.55
C LEU A 243 2.45 1.72 14.79
N GLY A 244 1.49 0.96 15.30
CA GLY A 244 1.71 -0.43 15.68
C GLY A 244 2.34 -0.57 17.06
N GLY A 245 2.26 -1.78 17.63
CA GLY A 245 2.80 -2.05 18.96
C GLY A 245 4.33 -1.90 19.00
N ASP A 246 4.85 -1.87 20.20
CA ASP A 246 6.29 -1.79 20.53
C ASP A 246 7.05 -3.05 20.09
N ALA A 247 7.08 -3.33 18.77
CA ALA A 247 7.84 -4.47 18.25
C ALA A 247 9.33 -4.22 18.43
N THR A 248 9.98 -5.11 19.15
CA THR A 248 11.44 -5.06 19.32
C THR A 248 12.16 -5.48 18.02
N ASP A 249 13.42 -5.07 17.85
CA ASP A 249 14.26 -5.51 16.73
C ASP A 249 14.28 -7.05 16.61
N GLU A 250 14.31 -7.77 17.75
CA GLU A 250 14.30 -9.24 17.77
C GLU A 250 12.98 -9.83 17.25
N GLN A 251 11.84 -9.17 17.52
CA GLN A 251 10.54 -9.59 16.99
C GLN A 251 10.46 -9.38 15.48
N LEU A 252 10.97 -8.24 14.99
CA LEU A 252 11.02 -7.94 13.56
C LEU A 252 11.98 -8.89 12.82
N GLU A 253 13.16 -9.17 13.38
CA GLU A 253 14.09 -10.16 12.83
C GLU A 253 13.49 -11.56 12.79
N ALA A 254 12.75 -11.95 13.83
CA ALA A 254 12.04 -13.23 13.86
C ALA A 254 10.93 -13.29 12.80
N ALA A 255 10.20 -12.20 12.58
CA ALA A 255 9.18 -12.08 11.54
C ALA A 255 9.78 -12.22 10.14
N CYS A 256 10.88 -11.48 9.84
CA CYS A 256 11.62 -11.61 8.58
C CYS A 256 12.11 -13.04 8.36
N LYS A 257 12.70 -13.65 9.37
CA LYS A 257 13.15 -15.03 9.28
C LYS A 257 12.00 -15.99 8.98
N ALA A 258 10.88 -15.85 9.66
CA ALA A 258 9.71 -16.69 9.45
C ALA A 258 9.11 -16.48 8.04
N ALA A 259 9.06 -15.24 7.52
CA ALA A 259 8.64 -14.94 6.17
C ALA A 259 9.58 -15.56 5.13
N ASN A 260 10.89 -15.46 5.34
CA ASN A 260 11.90 -16.08 4.48
C ASN A 260 11.81 -17.62 4.47
N GLU A 261 11.33 -18.21 5.57
CA GLU A 261 11.06 -19.64 5.61
C GLU A 261 9.85 -20.04 4.76
N LEU A 262 8.81 -19.19 4.67
CA LEU A 262 7.63 -19.44 3.83
C LEU A 262 7.96 -19.30 2.34
N ILE A 263 8.72 -18.29 1.96
CA ILE A 263 9.12 -18.08 0.55
C ILE A 263 10.24 -19.01 0.08
N GLY A 264 10.74 -19.89 0.95
CA GLY A 264 11.72 -20.93 0.60
C GLY A 264 11.16 -22.04 -0.31
N THR A 265 9.85 -22.05 -0.57
CA THR A 265 9.20 -22.95 -1.53
C THR A 265 9.59 -22.58 -2.96
N ASN A 266 9.90 -23.60 -3.78
CA ASN A 266 10.22 -23.41 -5.20
C ASN A 266 9.63 -24.57 -6.00
N VAL A 267 8.50 -24.32 -6.63
CA VAL A 267 7.76 -25.33 -7.37
C VAL A 267 7.57 -24.96 -8.84
N ASP A 268 7.70 -25.94 -9.71
CA ASP A 268 7.33 -25.89 -11.12
C ASP A 268 5.92 -26.49 -11.25
N ILE A 269 4.93 -25.64 -11.51
CA ILE A 269 3.53 -26.05 -11.67
C ILE A 269 3.36 -26.68 -13.03
N LYS A 270 2.92 -27.94 -13.03
CA LYS A 270 2.83 -28.74 -14.24
C LYS A 270 1.43 -29.27 -14.52
N MET A 271 1.03 -29.15 -15.75
CA MET A 271 -0.16 -29.79 -16.31
C MET A 271 0.25 -30.79 -17.35
N GLU A 272 -0.08 -32.09 -17.13
CA GLU A 272 0.31 -33.20 -17.98
C GLU A 272 1.81 -33.22 -18.37
N GLY A 273 2.68 -32.87 -17.42
CA GLY A 273 4.12 -32.83 -17.60
C GLY A 273 4.68 -31.55 -18.22
N HIS A 274 3.83 -30.64 -18.68
CA HIS A 274 4.23 -29.32 -19.21
C HIS A 274 4.26 -28.29 -18.09
N SER A 275 5.34 -27.51 -18.00
CA SER A 275 5.45 -26.38 -17.07
C SER A 275 4.51 -25.26 -17.52
N VAL A 276 3.55 -24.90 -16.67
CA VAL A 276 2.55 -23.87 -16.94
C VAL A 276 2.79 -22.62 -16.13
N ALA A 277 3.41 -22.74 -14.94
CA ALA A 277 3.83 -21.62 -14.11
C ALA A 277 4.97 -22.04 -13.18
N LYS A 278 5.65 -21.08 -12.60
CA LYS A 278 6.65 -21.29 -11.53
C LYS A 278 6.34 -20.40 -10.36
N LEU A 279 6.42 -20.97 -9.18
CA LEU A 279 6.30 -20.21 -7.93
C LEU A 279 7.60 -20.32 -7.16
N GLY A 280 8.23 -19.20 -6.93
CA GLY A 280 9.44 -19.05 -6.14
C GLY A 280 9.32 -17.90 -5.14
N GLY A 281 10.43 -17.52 -4.54
CA GLY A 281 10.45 -16.50 -3.49
C GLY A 281 9.80 -15.18 -3.88
N LYS A 282 9.98 -14.73 -5.13
CA LYS A 282 9.44 -13.46 -5.61
C LYS A 282 7.90 -13.47 -5.69
N GLU A 283 7.32 -14.50 -6.30
CA GLU A 283 5.87 -14.64 -6.45
C GLU A 283 5.22 -14.83 -5.09
N LEU A 284 5.81 -15.67 -4.24
CA LEU A 284 5.30 -15.93 -2.89
C LEU A 284 5.38 -14.71 -1.99
N ALA A 285 6.43 -13.90 -2.11
CA ALA A 285 6.59 -12.70 -1.29
C ALA A 285 5.43 -11.71 -1.46
N ALA A 286 4.85 -11.63 -2.67
CA ALA A 286 3.69 -10.79 -2.94
C ALA A 286 2.41 -11.24 -2.20
N TRP A 287 2.38 -12.48 -1.70
CA TRP A 287 1.25 -13.07 -0.99
C TRP A 287 1.51 -13.25 0.51
N ILE A 288 2.67 -12.81 1.03
CA ILE A 288 2.93 -12.86 2.46
C ILE A 288 2.29 -11.66 3.14
N VAL A 289 1.46 -11.92 4.14
CA VAL A 289 0.86 -10.94 5.03
C VAL A 289 1.27 -11.23 6.47
N PHE A 290 1.32 -10.18 7.29
CA PHE A 290 1.66 -10.29 8.71
C PHE A 290 0.45 -9.94 9.56
N ASP A 291 0.21 -10.70 10.62
CA ASP A 291 -0.80 -10.37 11.61
C ASP A 291 -0.32 -9.30 12.60
N GLU A 292 -1.17 -8.90 13.55
CA GLU A 292 -0.86 -7.92 14.60
C GLU A 292 0.32 -8.33 15.51
N ASN A 293 0.68 -9.61 15.52
CA ASN A 293 1.81 -10.17 16.28
C ASN A 293 3.05 -10.39 15.38
N LEU A 294 3.06 -9.81 14.18
CA LEU A 294 4.12 -9.95 13.18
C LEU A 294 4.34 -11.39 12.69
N LYS A 295 3.34 -12.26 12.85
CA LYS A 295 3.42 -13.62 12.34
C LYS A 295 3.07 -13.64 10.85
N PRO A 296 4.00 -14.08 9.99
CA PRO A 296 3.72 -14.15 8.56
C PRO A 296 2.81 -15.33 8.23
N SER A 297 1.96 -15.13 7.26
CA SER A 297 1.11 -16.15 6.65
C SER A 297 0.90 -15.88 5.18
N LEU A 298 0.47 -16.91 4.45
CA LEU A 298 0.10 -16.78 3.06
C LEU A 298 -1.31 -16.17 2.96
N ASP A 299 -1.47 -15.13 2.14
CA ASP A 299 -2.79 -14.59 1.78
C ASP A 299 -3.49 -15.54 0.81
N LEU A 300 -4.41 -16.35 1.34
CA LEU A 300 -5.13 -17.35 0.55
C LEU A 300 -6.12 -16.73 -0.44
N GLU A 301 -6.56 -15.50 -0.23
CA GLU A 301 -7.42 -14.80 -1.19
C GLU A 301 -6.62 -14.45 -2.45
N SER A 302 -5.44 -13.88 -2.31
CA SER A 302 -4.52 -13.58 -3.42
C SER A 302 -4.07 -14.85 -4.15
N VAL A 303 -3.72 -15.92 -3.43
CA VAL A 303 -3.38 -17.22 -4.04
C VAL A 303 -4.55 -17.78 -4.84
N THR A 304 -5.76 -17.68 -4.30
CA THR A 304 -6.97 -18.16 -4.97
C THR A 304 -7.25 -17.35 -6.22
N ALA A 305 -7.17 -16.03 -6.16
CA ALA A 305 -7.33 -15.14 -7.31
C ALA A 305 -6.33 -15.48 -8.42
N TRP A 306 -5.07 -15.65 -8.06
CA TRP A 306 -4.03 -16.05 -9.03
C TRP A 306 -4.30 -17.42 -9.67
N ALA A 307 -4.81 -18.39 -8.89
CA ALA A 307 -5.16 -19.71 -9.42
C ALA A 307 -6.33 -19.66 -10.42
N TYR A 308 -7.26 -18.71 -10.25
CA TYR A 308 -8.35 -18.45 -11.20
C TYR A 308 -7.85 -17.69 -12.45
N GLU A 309 -6.89 -16.79 -12.33
CA GLU A 309 -6.27 -16.15 -13.49
C GLU A 309 -5.49 -17.17 -14.34
N LEU A 310 -4.83 -18.13 -13.71
CA LEU A 310 -4.11 -19.17 -14.42
C LEU A 310 -5.04 -20.14 -15.17
N ASP A 311 -6.26 -20.41 -14.65
CA ASP A 311 -7.19 -21.30 -15.33
C ASP A 311 -7.72 -20.72 -16.65
N ASP A 312 -7.86 -19.41 -16.77
CA ASP A 312 -8.25 -18.72 -18.00
C ASP A 312 -7.26 -18.99 -19.15
N ASP A 313 -5.98 -19.16 -18.83
CA ASP A 313 -4.93 -19.48 -19.81
C ASP A 313 -4.83 -20.97 -20.16
N LEU A 314 -5.42 -21.84 -19.34
CA LEU A 314 -5.29 -23.30 -19.45
C LEU A 314 -6.57 -24.02 -19.85
N ASP A 315 -7.73 -23.45 -19.52
CA ASP A 315 -9.02 -24.08 -19.77
C ASP A 315 -9.37 -24.05 -21.26
N THR A 316 -9.55 -25.24 -21.84
CA THR A 316 -9.96 -25.36 -23.22
C THR A 316 -11.45 -25.67 -23.36
N ALA A 317 -12.10 -26.27 -22.36
CA ALA A 317 -13.51 -26.60 -22.40
C ALA A 317 -14.38 -25.33 -22.59
N GLY A 318 -15.30 -25.41 -23.56
CA GLY A 318 -16.18 -24.27 -23.91
C GLY A 318 -15.52 -23.23 -24.82
N SER A 319 -14.18 -23.18 -24.94
CA SER A 319 -13.50 -22.23 -25.83
C SER A 319 -13.79 -22.55 -27.31
N GLU A 320 -13.69 -21.53 -28.18
CA GLU A 320 -13.72 -21.72 -29.62
C GLU A 320 -12.42 -22.36 -30.10
N ARG A 321 -12.49 -23.43 -30.88
CA ARG A 321 -11.34 -24.17 -31.42
C ARG A 321 -11.45 -24.32 -32.92
N THR A 322 -10.34 -24.11 -33.61
CA THR A 322 -10.23 -24.32 -35.06
C THR A 322 -9.35 -25.51 -35.36
N TYR A 323 -9.83 -26.41 -36.19
CA TYR A 323 -9.06 -27.58 -36.65
C TYR A 323 -9.34 -27.89 -38.10
N THR A 324 -8.46 -28.66 -38.72
CA THR A 324 -8.66 -29.21 -40.06
C THR A 324 -9.03 -30.66 -39.94
N ARG A 325 -10.23 -31.01 -40.43
CA ARG A 325 -10.72 -32.40 -40.56
C ARG A 325 -9.82 -33.15 -41.54
N PRO A 326 -9.63 -34.48 -41.40
CA PRO A 326 -8.73 -35.23 -42.27
C PRO A 326 -9.04 -35.16 -43.77
N ASP A 327 -10.28 -34.88 -44.16
CA ASP A 327 -10.69 -34.67 -45.56
C ASP A 327 -10.41 -33.22 -46.06
N GLY A 328 -9.85 -32.36 -45.24
CA GLY A 328 -9.45 -30.99 -45.60
C GLY A 328 -10.44 -29.90 -45.24
N LYS A 329 -11.64 -30.23 -44.69
CA LYS A 329 -12.59 -29.21 -44.20
C LYS A 329 -12.01 -28.52 -42.97
N VAL A 330 -11.93 -27.17 -42.99
CA VAL A 330 -11.59 -26.36 -41.82
C VAL A 330 -12.86 -26.11 -41.02
N VAL A 331 -12.82 -26.40 -39.75
CA VAL A 331 -13.95 -26.30 -38.83
C VAL A 331 -13.54 -25.38 -37.67
N THR A 332 -14.41 -24.41 -37.37
CA THR A 332 -14.32 -23.56 -36.16
C THR A 332 -15.58 -23.78 -35.36
N VAL A 333 -15.44 -24.17 -34.10
CA VAL A 333 -16.56 -24.48 -33.22
C VAL A 333 -16.21 -24.20 -31.78
N GLY A 334 -17.14 -23.60 -31.03
CA GLY A 334 -17.03 -23.30 -29.60
C GLY A 334 -18.20 -23.87 -28.82
N GLY A 335 -18.11 -23.79 -27.50
CA GLY A 335 -19.10 -24.37 -26.60
C GLY A 335 -18.90 -25.87 -26.33
N GLY A 336 -19.85 -26.46 -25.61
CA GLY A 336 -19.74 -27.82 -25.12
C GLY A 336 -18.95 -27.97 -23.83
N ASN A 337 -18.60 -29.20 -23.46
CA ASN A 337 -18.00 -29.54 -22.16
C ASN A 337 -16.75 -30.41 -22.26
N TYR A 338 -16.24 -30.62 -23.47
CA TYR A 338 -15.00 -31.37 -23.67
C TYR A 338 -13.80 -30.46 -23.58
N GLY A 339 -12.78 -30.93 -22.91
CA GLY A 339 -11.50 -30.24 -22.81
C GLY A 339 -10.93 -30.22 -21.39
N TRP A 340 -9.92 -29.41 -21.22
CA TRP A 340 -9.26 -29.17 -19.96
C TRP A 340 -10.07 -28.21 -19.13
N ILE A 341 -10.23 -28.51 -17.84
CA ILE A 341 -10.79 -27.62 -16.82
C ILE A 341 -9.93 -27.75 -15.57
N VAL A 342 -9.28 -26.70 -15.16
CA VAL A 342 -8.49 -26.63 -13.94
C VAL A 342 -9.40 -26.64 -12.71
N ASP A 343 -8.99 -27.31 -11.66
CA ASP A 343 -9.57 -27.13 -10.33
C ASP A 343 -8.81 -26.03 -9.58
N SER A 344 -9.15 -24.77 -9.83
CA SER A 344 -8.47 -23.59 -9.29
C SER A 344 -8.49 -23.58 -7.77
N ALA A 345 -9.60 -23.97 -7.15
CA ALA A 345 -9.69 -24.11 -5.69
C ALA A 345 -8.77 -25.23 -5.16
N GLY A 346 -8.71 -26.34 -5.89
CA GLY A 346 -7.77 -27.42 -5.60
C GLY A 346 -6.31 -27.00 -5.78
N LEU A 347 -6.01 -26.18 -6.79
CA LEU A 347 -4.68 -25.63 -7.03
C LEU A 347 -4.25 -24.67 -5.93
N ALA A 348 -5.11 -23.74 -5.52
CA ALA A 348 -4.83 -22.83 -4.40
C ALA A 348 -4.50 -23.61 -3.12
N LYS A 349 -5.28 -24.64 -2.82
CA LYS A 349 -5.02 -25.52 -1.68
C LYS A 349 -3.71 -26.32 -1.81
N ALA A 350 -3.37 -26.76 -3.01
CA ALA A 350 -2.11 -27.46 -3.27
C ALA A 350 -0.90 -26.52 -3.08
N ILE A 351 -1.02 -25.24 -3.47
CA ILE A 351 -0.01 -24.21 -3.23
C ILE A 351 0.14 -23.94 -1.74
N GLU A 352 -0.96 -23.77 -1.00
CA GLU A 352 -0.93 -23.61 0.46
C GLU A 352 -0.15 -24.76 1.13
N GLN A 353 -0.44 -26.00 0.74
CA GLN A 353 0.24 -27.17 1.27
C GLN A 353 1.72 -27.22 0.86
N ALA A 354 2.03 -26.84 -0.37
CA ALA A 354 3.41 -26.77 -0.85
C ALA A 354 4.24 -25.76 -0.05
N VAL A 355 3.69 -24.59 0.24
CA VAL A 355 4.32 -23.57 1.09
C VAL A 355 4.49 -24.06 2.52
N ALA A 356 3.46 -24.64 3.12
CA ALA A 356 3.53 -25.20 4.48
C ALA A 356 4.61 -26.30 4.61
N ASN A 357 4.82 -27.09 3.55
CA ASN A 357 5.80 -28.18 3.52
C ASN A 357 7.17 -27.76 2.95
N LYS A 358 7.36 -26.49 2.56
CA LYS A 358 8.57 -25.99 1.90
C LYS A 358 8.96 -26.86 0.69
N GLN A 359 7.95 -27.21 -0.11
CA GLN A 359 8.10 -28.12 -1.23
C GLN A 359 9.00 -27.52 -2.31
N THR A 360 9.82 -28.38 -2.92
CA THR A 360 10.60 -28.05 -4.11
C THR A 360 10.29 -29.08 -5.21
N GLY A 361 10.45 -28.67 -6.48
CA GLY A 361 10.20 -29.56 -7.62
C GLY A 361 8.80 -29.39 -8.20
N ASP A 362 8.23 -30.48 -8.71
CA ASP A 362 6.97 -30.41 -9.47
C ASP A 362 5.74 -30.33 -8.55
N LEU A 363 4.80 -29.43 -8.90
CA LEU A 363 3.44 -29.36 -8.36
C LEU A 363 2.46 -29.61 -9.50
N VAL A 364 1.68 -30.67 -9.40
CA VAL A 364 0.74 -31.04 -10.46
C VAL A 364 -0.56 -30.25 -10.32
N VAL A 365 -1.01 -29.64 -11.43
CA VAL A 365 -2.30 -28.94 -11.50
C VAL A 365 -3.44 -29.93 -11.30
N PRO A 366 -4.30 -29.76 -10.28
CA PRO A 366 -5.52 -30.54 -10.15
C PRO A 366 -6.53 -30.16 -11.25
N LEU A 367 -7.22 -31.16 -11.79
CA LEU A 367 -8.12 -30.98 -12.93
C LEU A 367 -9.52 -31.48 -12.62
N LYS A 368 -10.55 -30.71 -12.99
CA LYS A 368 -11.97 -31.11 -13.01
C LYS A 368 -12.32 -31.89 -14.27
N SER A 369 -11.65 -31.58 -15.38
CA SER A 369 -11.84 -32.26 -16.68
C SER A 369 -10.51 -32.33 -17.42
N LYS A 370 -10.36 -33.38 -18.27
CA LYS A 370 -9.16 -33.59 -19.07
C LYS A 370 -9.50 -33.70 -20.55
N GLY A 371 -8.76 -33.03 -21.41
CA GLY A 371 -8.64 -33.31 -22.82
C GLY A 371 -7.78 -34.58 -23.06
N ALA A 372 -7.70 -35.06 -24.30
CA ALA A 372 -6.83 -36.18 -24.65
C ALA A 372 -5.41 -35.73 -25.01
N VAL A 373 -5.24 -34.46 -25.42
CA VAL A 373 -3.98 -33.85 -25.82
C VAL A 373 -3.81 -32.55 -25.10
N TYR A 374 -2.66 -32.34 -24.47
CA TYR A 374 -2.34 -31.05 -23.88
C TYR A 374 -2.12 -30.00 -24.97
N THR A 375 -2.80 -28.87 -24.86
CA THR A 375 -2.68 -27.74 -25.79
C THR A 375 -3.18 -26.45 -25.13
N LYS A 376 -3.12 -25.37 -25.84
CA LYS A 376 -3.63 -24.04 -25.39
C LYS A 376 -5.08 -23.82 -25.83
N PRO A 377 -5.82 -22.94 -25.17
CA PRO A 377 -7.12 -22.48 -25.64
C PRO A 377 -7.07 -22.08 -27.13
N GLY A 378 -8.09 -22.48 -27.89
CA GLY A 378 -8.15 -22.24 -29.34
C GLY A 378 -7.62 -23.35 -30.22
N GLU A 379 -6.89 -24.30 -29.68
CA GLU A 379 -6.29 -25.41 -30.41
C GLU A 379 -7.01 -26.74 -30.12
N LYS A 380 -6.77 -27.75 -31.00
CA LYS A 380 -7.31 -29.09 -30.87
C LYS A 380 -6.72 -29.84 -29.67
N ASP A 381 -7.57 -30.27 -28.72
CA ASP A 381 -7.20 -30.99 -27.50
C ASP A 381 -7.74 -32.44 -27.42
N TRP A 382 -8.22 -32.98 -28.53
CA TRP A 382 -8.73 -34.34 -28.64
C TRP A 382 -7.88 -35.18 -29.58
N ALA A 383 -7.90 -36.50 -29.37
CA ALA A 383 -7.25 -37.48 -30.24
C ALA A 383 -8.30 -38.10 -31.18
N GLU A 384 -8.98 -39.13 -30.73
CA GLU A 384 -10.09 -39.76 -31.43
C GLU A 384 -11.40 -39.00 -31.21
N TYR A 385 -12.27 -38.95 -32.23
CA TYR A 385 -13.50 -38.17 -32.10
C TYR A 385 -14.59 -38.55 -33.07
N VAL A 386 -15.85 -38.30 -32.68
CA VAL A 386 -17.02 -38.33 -33.56
C VAL A 386 -17.27 -36.94 -34.09
N ASP A 387 -17.26 -36.77 -35.40
CA ASP A 387 -17.58 -35.54 -36.12
C ASP A 387 -19.02 -35.59 -36.61
N ILE A 388 -19.83 -34.59 -36.29
CA ILE A 388 -21.22 -34.49 -36.73
C ILE A 388 -21.36 -33.19 -37.50
N ASP A 389 -21.39 -33.33 -38.83
CA ASP A 389 -21.54 -32.22 -39.77
C ASP A 389 -23.01 -31.97 -40.07
N LEU A 390 -23.55 -30.89 -39.48
CA LEU A 390 -24.96 -30.51 -39.65
C LEU A 390 -25.28 -30.01 -41.06
N SER A 391 -24.29 -29.47 -41.77
CA SER A 391 -24.46 -29.01 -43.15
C SER A 391 -24.50 -30.14 -44.14
N GLU A 392 -23.74 -31.21 -43.87
CA GLU A 392 -23.70 -32.40 -44.70
C GLU A 392 -24.76 -33.45 -44.28
N GLN A 393 -25.32 -33.34 -43.06
CA GLN A 393 -26.13 -34.37 -42.40
C GLN A 393 -25.42 -35.71 -42.39
N HIS A 394 -24.14 -35.67 -41.95
CA HIS A 394 -23.24 -36.79 -41.99
C HIS A 394 -22.42 -36.87 -40.69
N ALA A 395 -22.31 -38.05 -40.15
CA ALA A 395 -21.50 -38.32 -38.96
C ALA A 395 -20.30 -39.22 -39.33
N ARG A 396 -19.14 -38.96 -38.74
CA ARG A 396 -17.88 -39.66 -38.95
C ARG A 396 -17.22 -39.99 -37.64
N TYR A 397 -16.50 -41.07 -37.57
CA TYR A 397 -15.60 -41.39 -36.46
C TYR A 397 -14.17 -41.51 -36.98
N TYR A 398 -13.31 -40.72 -36.41
CA TYR A 398 -11.87 -40.70 -36.68
C TYR A 398 -11.10 -41.26 -35.48
N ASP A 399 -10.13 -42.13 -35.73
CA ASP A 399 -9.22 -42.58 -34.68
C ASP A 399 -8.17 -41.52 -34.30
N ALA A 400 -7.32 -41.83 -33.33
CA ALA A 400 -6.29 -40.93 -32.85
C ALA A 400 -5.24 -40.52 -33.91
N ASN A 401 -5.10 -41.29 -34.98
CA ASN A 401 -4.23 -41.01 -36.11
C ASN A 401 -4.92 -40.18 -37.21
N GLY A 402 -6.20 -39.88 -37.05
CA GLY A 402 -7.02 -39.19 -38.03
C GLY A 402 -7.54 -40.10 -39.16
N ALA A 403 -7.44 -41.43 -39.03
CA ALA A 403 -8.00 -42.35 -40.00
C ALA A 403 -9.52 -42.51 -39.81
N LEU A 404 -10.27 -42.39 -40.90
CA LEU A 404 -11.72 -42.63 -40.89
C LEU A 404 -12.01 -44.10 -40.60
N GLN A 405 -12.66 -44.39 -39.49
CA GLN A 405 -13.01 -45.73 -39.04
C GLN A 405 -14.48 -46.08 -39.30
N TRP A 406 -15.34 -45.05 -39.34
CA TRP A 406 -16.77 -45.22 -39.56
C TRP A 406 -17.38 -43.93 -40.08
N GLU A 407 -18.42 -44.07 -40.92
CA GLU A 407 -19.24 -42.96 -41.35
C GLU A 407 -20.68 -43.38 -41.66
N SER A 408 -21.60 -42.42 -41.58
CA SER A 408 -23.02 -42.60 -41.90
C SER A 408 -23.70 -41.26 -42.18
N GLY A 409 -24.65 -41.28 -43.12
CA GLY A 409 -25.67 -40.22 -43.14
C GLY A 409 -26.48 -40.24 -41.84
N CYS A 410 -26.92 -39.09 -41.41
CA CYS A 410 -27.71 -38.96 -40.19
C CYS A 410 -28.89 -37.97 -40.39
N ILE A 411 -29.79 -37.92 -39.42
CA ILE A 411 -30.87 -36.96 -39.38
C ILE A 411 -30.83 -36.26 -38.02
N THR A 412 -30.53 -34.98 -38.02
CA THR A 412 -30.37 -34.18 -36.80
C THR A 412 -31.67 -33.52 -36.38
N GLY A 413 -31.60 -32.63 -35.38
CA GLY A 413 -32.78 -31.92 -34.86
C GLY A 413 -33.46 -31.01 -35.87
N ASN A 414 -34.79 -30.91 -35.78
CA ASN A 414 -35.62 -30.13 -36.72
C ASN A 414 -35.65 -28.64 -36.37
N PRO A 415 -35.00 -27.78 -37.17
CA PRO A 415 -34.93 -26.34 -36.89
C PRO A 415 -36.28 -25.64 -37.06
N ASN A 416 -37.18 -26.18 -37.90
CA ASN A 416 -38.49 -25.60 -38.10
C ASN A 416 -39.43 -25.75 -36.89
N LEU A 417 -39.05 -26.62 -35.96
CA LEU A 417 -39.76 -26.88 -34.70
C LEU A 417 -38.98 -26.38 -33.49
N GLY A 418 -37.86 -25.63 -33.68
CA GLY A 418 -37.00 -25.17 -32.60
C GLY A 418 -36.24 -26.26 -31.86
N ASN A 419 -36.02 -27.37 -32.55
CA ASN A 419 -35.35 -28.57 -32.02
C ASN A 419 -33.95 -28.78 -32.63
N GLU A 420 -33.24 -27.71 -32.91
CA GLU A 420 -31.89 -27.79 -33.49
C GLU A 420 -30.93 -28.60 -32.59
N THR A 421 -30.07 -29.40 -33.23
CA THR A 421 -28.95 -29.98 -32.51
C THR A 421 -27.93 -28.90 -32.17
N PRO A 422 -27.58 -28.72 -30.90
CA PRO A 422 -26.65 -27.65 -30.52
C PRO A 422 -25.22 -27.93 -31.00
N THR A 423 -24.58 -26.93 -31.59
CA THR A 423 -23.17 -27.00 -31.95
C THR A 423 -22.30 -26.97 -30.69
N GLY A 424 -21.13 -27.56 -30.75
CA GLY A 424 -20.18 -27.60 -29.63
C GLY A 424 -19.23 -28.78 -29.69
N ILE A 425 -18.32 -28.80 -28.72
CA ILE A 425 -17.37 -29.88 -28.50
C ILE A 425 -17.74 -30.55 -27.18
N TYR A 426 -18.22 -31.76 -27.26
CA TYR A 426 -18.84 -32.47 -26.14
C TYR A 426 -18.07 -33.71 -25.74
N ARG A 427 -18.28 -34.15 -24.53
CA ARG A 427 -17.81 -35.42 -24.02
C ARG A 427 -18.93 -36.45 -24.12
N MET A 428 -18.66 -37.60 -24.73
CA MET A 428 -19.57 -38.73 -24.72
C MET A 428 -19.81 -39.19 -23.28
N ASN A 429 -21.07 -39.27 -22.87
CA ASN A 429 -21.45 -39.82 -21.57
C ASN A 429 -21.56 -41.35 -21.61
N SER A 430 -22.02 -41.96 -20.51
CA SER A 430 -22.21 -43.39 -20.45
C SER A 430 -23.17 -43.88 -21.53
N CYS A 431 -22.70 -44.77 -22.40
CA CYS A 431 -23.51 -45.39 -23.44
C CYS A 431 -24.38 -46.51 -22.85
N GLY A 432 -25.55 -46.70 -23.44
CA GLY A 432 -26.50 -47.75 -23.01
C GLY A 432 -27.18 -48.47 -24.13
N THR A 433 -27.79 -49.62 -23.81
CA THR A 433 -28.61 -50.40 -24.75
C THR A 433 -30.01 -50.60 -24.22
N ASN A 434 -31.00 -50.73 -25.17
CA ASN A 434 -32.41 -50.95 -24.85
C ASN A 434 -32.98 -49.88 -23.91
N ILE A 435 -32.72 -48.63 -24.23
CA ILE A 435 -33.16 -47.46 -23.50
C ILE A 435 -34.49 -46.94 -24.06
N VAL A 436 -35.37 -46.42 -23.22
CA VAL A 436 -36.56 -45.67 -23.64
C VAL A 436 -36.29 -44.19 -23.53
N LEU A 437 -36.20 -43.49 -24.67
CA LEU A 437 -36.10 -42.06 -24.72
C LEU A 437 -37.46 -41.44 -24.38
N VAL A 438 -37.49 -40.49 -23.44
CA VAL A 438 -38.71 -39.86 -22.95
C VAL A 438 -38.63 -38.37 -23.26
N GLY A 439 -39.60 -37.88 -24.02
CA GLY A 439 -39.71 -36.47 -24.36
C GLY A 439 -40.04 -35.55 -23.18
N LYS A 440 -40.05 -34.25 -23.44
CA LYS A 440 -40.50 -33.29 -22.43
C LYS A 440 -41.93 -33.61 -21.99
N LYS A 441 -42.23 -33.33 -20.73
CA LYS A 441 -43.62 -33.48 -20.23
C LYS A 441 -44.44 -32.26 -20.67
N ASP A 442 -45.63 -32.54 -21.21
CA ASP A 442 -46.62 -31.52 -21.45
C ASP A 442 -47.04 -30.87 -20.13
N PRO A 443 -46.99 -29.52 -20.02
CA PRO A 443 -47.28 -28.80 -18.77
C PRO A 443 -48.72 -28.98 -18.26
N GLU A 444 -49.68 -29.25 -19.16
CA GLU A 444 -51.09 -29.38 -18.82
C GLU A 444 -51.49 -30.80 -18.42
N THR A 445 -50.96 -31.80 -19.17
CA THR A 445 -51.32 -33.21 -18.97
C THR A 445 -50.31 -33.99 -18.08
N GLY A 446 -49.07 -33.51 -17.97
CA GLY A 446 -47.97 -34.19 -17.28
C GLY A 446 -47.43 -35.42 -18.05
N GLU A 447 -48.00 -35.75 -19.22
CA GLU A 447 -47.56 -36.83 -20.05
C GLU A 447 -46.39 -36.42 -20.94
N PRO A 448 -45.44 -37.31 -21.22
CA PRO A 448 -44.34 -36.99 -22.12
C PRO A 448 -44.81 -36.93 -23.58
N GLU A 449 -44.21 -36.00 -24.35
CA GLU A 449 -44.47 -35.82 -25.79
C GLU A 449 -44.27 -37.11 -26.59
N TYR A 450 -43.29 -37.92 -26.17
CA TYR A 450 -43.02 -39.26 -26.77
C TYR A 450 -42.35 -40.20 -25.75
N LYS A 451 -42.45 -41.50 -26.02
CA LYS A 451 -41.71 -42.57 -25.40
C LYS A 451 -41.22 -43.48 -26.52
N THR A 452 -39.93 -43.41 -26.86
CA THR A 452 -39.35 -44.09 -28.00
C THR A 452 -38.25 -45.06 -27.54
N PRO A 453 -38.44 -46.38 -27.69
CA PRO A 453 -37.40 -47.37 -27.41
C PRO A 453 -36.32 -47.31 -28.49
N VAL A 454 -35.06 -47.26 -28.06
CA VAL A 454 -33.87 -47.32 -28.91
C VAL A 454 -32.98 -48.47 -28.43
N LYS A 455 -32.31 -49.13 -29.36
CA LYS A 455 -31.44 -50.25 -29.06
C LYS A 455 -30.05 -49.77 -28.58
N TYR A 456 -29.56 -48.67 -29.13
CA TYR A 456 -28.26 -48.09 -28.83
C TYR A 456 -28.43 -46.63 -28.48
N TRP A 457 -27.91 -46.22 -27.34
CA TRP A 457 -27.98 -44.83 -26.86
C TRP A 457 -26.58 -44.33 -26.49
N MET A 458 -26.15 -43.25 -27.11
CA MET A 458 -24.81 -42.68 -27.01
C MET A 458 -24.95 -41.15 -26.72
N PRO A 459 -25.25 -40.75 -25.48
CA PRO A 459 -25.54 -39.37 -25.11
C PRO A 459 -24.27 -38.52 -24.98
N PHE A 460 -24.34 -37.25 -25.41
CA PHE A 460 -23.23 -36.30 -25.31
C PHE A 460 -23.64 -34.91 -24.79
N VAL A 461 -24.91 -34.50 -24.89
CA VAL A 461 -25.41 -33.29 -24.22
C VAL A 461 -26.21 -33.70 -22.98
N GLY A 462 -25.53 -33.83 -21.85
CA GLY A 462 -26.14 -34.46 -20.69
C GLY A 462 -26.71 -35.83 -21.02
N GLN A 463 -27.94 -36.10 -20.58
CA GLN A 463 -28.71 -37.32 -20.98
C GLN A 463 -29.84 -36.98 -21.97
N ALA A 464 -29.86 -35.73 -22.51
CA ALA A 464 -30.96 -35.25 -23.32
C ALA A 464 -30.74 -35.43 -24.83
N ILE A 465 -29.50 -35.28 -25.30
CA ILE A 465 -29.15 -35.41 -26.73
C ILE A 465 -28.01 -36.40 -26.89
N GLY A 466 -28.18 -37.28 -27.87
CA GLY A 466 -27.19 -38.30 -28.19
C GLY A 466 -27.41 -38.88 -29.61
N LEU A 467 -26.54 -39.81 -30.01
CA LEU A 467 -26.70 -40.61 -31.21
C LEU A 467 -27.48 -41.88 -30.84
N HIS A 468 -28.40 -42.29 -31.71
CA HIS A 468 -29.18 -43.51 -31.50
C HIS A 468 -29.72 -44.08 -32.82
N ASP A 469 -30.10 -45.33 -32.80
CA ASP A 469 -30.79 -45.99 -33.92
C ASP A 469 -32.21 -45.40 -34.08
N ALA A 470 -32.64 -45.27 -35.34
CA ALA A 470 -33.96 -44.73 -35.68
C ALA A 470 -34.64 -45.59 -36.74
N SER A 471 -35.11 -46.78 -36.31
CA SER A 471 -35.75 -47.76 -37.17
C SER A 471 -37.07 -47.31 -37.80
N TRP A 472 -37.66 -46.21 -37.30
CA TRP A 472 -38.89 -45.57 -37.84
C TRP A 472 -38.61 -44.65 -39.02
N GLN A 473 -37.35 -44.30 -39.28
CA GLN A 473 -36.95 -43.46 -40.39
C GLN A 473 -36.82 -44.27 -41.69
N ALA A 474 -37.31 -43.74 -42.82
CA ALA A 474 -37.07 -44.35 -44.12
C ALA A 474 -35.55 -44.26 -44.46
N ALA A 475 -35.00 -45.36 -45.03
CA ALA A 475 -33.58 -45.40 -45.36
C ALA A 475 -33.12 -44.27 -46.31
N SER A 476 -34.01 -43.81 -47.23
CA SER A 476 -33.76 -42.68 -48.13
C SER A 476 -33.54 -41.34 -47.42
N ASN A 477 -34.08 -41.19 -46.21
CA ASN A 477 -33.95 -39.93 -45.45
C ASN A 477 -32.50 -39.73 -44.99
N PHE A 478 -31.78 -40.77 -44.68
CA PHE A 478 -30.36 -40.73 -44.26
C PHE A 478 -29.41 -40.31 -45.40
N SER A 479 -29.87 -40.38 -46.66
CA SER A 479 -29.10 -39.90 -47.82
C SER A 479 -29.58 -38.52 -48.33
N ASN A 480 -30.54 -37.92 -47.65
CA ASN A 480 -31.08 -36.61 -48.01
C ASN A 480 -30.63 -35.56 -47.01
N PRO A 481 -29.73 -34.63 -47.37
CA PRO A 481 -29.21 -33.62 -46.47
C PRO A 481 -30.24 -32.57 -46.01
N ASN A 482 -31.46 -32.60 -46.58
CA ASN A 482 -32.54 -31.73 -46.16
C ASN A 482 -33.64 -32.43 -45.34
N ALA A 483 -33.52 -33.76 -45.12
CA ALA A 483 -34.54 -34.52 -44.39
C ALA A 483 -34.81 -34.01 -42.98
N TYR A 484 -33.77 -33.51 -42.28
CA TYR A 484 -33.87 -32.99 -40.90
C TYR A 484 -34.87 -31.82 -40.80
N LYS A 485 -35.10 -31.07 -41.86
CA LYS A 485 -36.06 -29.92 -41.86
C LYS A 485 -37.53 -30.35 -41.82
N SER A 486 -37.81 -31.62 -42.13
CA SER A 486 -39.18 -32.15 -42.17
C SER A 486 -39.42 -33.33 -41.25
N VAL A 487 -38.44 -34.27 -41.17
CA VAL A 487 -38.53 -35.48 -40.35
C VAL A 487 -37.42 -35.50 -39.27
N GLY A 488 -36.85 -34.34 -38.94
CA GLY A 488 -35.80 -34.18 -37.93
C GLY A 488 -36.26 -34.57 -36.53
N SER A 489 -35.30 -34.81 -35.69
CA SER A 489 -35.47 -35.22 -34.29
C SER A 489 -35.77 -34.02 -33.36
N HIS A 490 -35.86 -34.28 -32.07
CA HIS A 490 -35.93 -33.24 -30.99
C HIS A 490 -34.52 -32.80 -30.51
N GLY A 491 -33.52 -32.94 -31.41
CA GLY A 491 -32.13 -32.57 -31.14
C GLY A 491 -31.14 -33.71 -31.22
N CYS A 492 -31.59 -34.97 -31.11
CA CYS A 492 -30.76 -36.15 -31.22
C CYS A 492 -30.27 -36.42 -32.66
N ILE A 493 -29.27 -37.25 -32.80
CA ILE A 493 -28.69 -37.69 -34.07
C ILE A 493 -29.23 -39.08 -34.37
N ASN A 494 -30.23 -39.13 -35.25
CA ASN A 494 -30.81 -40.38 -35.74
C ASN A 494 -29.86 -41.05 -36.71
N LEU A 495 -29.59 -42.34 -36.52
CA LEU A 495 -28.74 -43.17 -37.37
C LEU A 495 -29.52 -44.36 -37.93
N PRO A 496 -29.14 -44.91 -39.09
CA PRO A 496 -29.58 -46.22 -39.50
C PRO A 496 -29.26 -47.28 -38.44
N PRO A 497 -30.15 -48.25 -38.13
CA PRO A 497 -29.95 -49.18 -37.02
C PRO A 497 -28.64 -49.97 -37.06
N GLU A 498 -28.21 -50.41 -38.24
CA GLU A 498 -26.94 -51.10 -38.46
C GLU A 498 -25.75 -50.20 -38.22
N LYS A 499 -25.83 -48.92 -38.63
CA LYS A 499 -24.79 -47.90 -38.42
C LYS A 499 -24.65 -47.49 -36.96
N ALA A 500 -25.76 -47.39 -36.25
CA ALA A 500 -25.76 -47.15 -34.81
C ALA A 500 -25.10 -48.33 -34.04
N ALA A 501 -25.37 -49.57 -34.47
CA ALA A 501 -24.73 -50.75 -33.88
C ALA A 501 -23.21 -50.79 -34.11
N GLU A 502 -22.76 -50.46 -35.33
CA GLU A 502 -21.34 -50.37 -35.67
C GLU A 502 -20.64 -49.29 -34.79
N LEU A 503 -21.18 -48.07 -34.75
CA LEU A 503 -20.60 -46.97 -33.97
C LEU A 503 -20.55 -47.30 -32.48
N TYR A 504 -21.63 -47.86 -31.92
CA TYR A 504 -21.70 -48.25 -30.51
C TYR A 504 -20.58 -49.22 -30.12
N GLY A 505 -20.17 -50.10 -31.07
CA GLY A 505 -19.07 -51.05 -30.86
C GLY A 505 -17.66 -50.41 -30.95
N LEU A 506 -17.55 -49.20 -31.51
CA LEU A 506 -16.28 -48.52 -31.74
C LEU A 506 -15.96 -47.48 -30.68
N ILE A 507 -16.98 -46.77 -30.17
CA ILE A 507 -16.80 -45.67 -29.25
C ILE A 507 -16.98 -46.08 -27.79
N LYS A 508 -16.49 -45.22 -26.89
CA LYS A 508 -16.58 -45.41 -25.44
C LYS A 508 -16.94 -44.08 -24.74
N GLU A 509 -17.34 -44.17 -23.50
CA GLU A 509 -17.49 -43.03 -22.64
C GLU A 509 -16.22 -42.18 -22.62
N GLY A 510 -16.37 -40.86 -22.62
CA GLY A 510 -15.28 -39.88 -22.56
C GLY A 510 -14.72 -39.46 -23.93
N ILE A 511 -15.11 -40.14 -25.04
CA ILE A 511 -14.68 -39.71 -26.38
C ILE A 511 -15.19 -38.31 -26.74
N CYS A 512 -14.43 -37.60 -27.54
CA CYS A 512 -14.84 -36.29 -28.06
C CYS A 512 -15.93 -36.42 -29.12
N VAL A 513 -16.97 -35.59 -29.04
CA VAL A 513 -18.05 -35.44 -30.03
C VAL A 513 -18.11 -34.00 -30.47
N ILE A 514 -17.89 -33.76 -31.75
CA ILE A 514 -17.87 -32.40 -32.31
C ILE A 514 -19.12 -32.22 -33.19
N VAL A 515 -19.92 -31.22 -32.88
CA VAL A 515 -21.11 -30.87 -33.67
C VAL A 515 -20.90 -29.48 -34.27
N HIS A 516 -20.95 -29.38 -35.59
CA HIS A 516 -20.66 -28.14 -36.30
C HIS A 516 -21.47 -28.01 -37.61
N TRP A 517 -21.47 -26.84 -38.22
CA TRP A 517 -22.03 -26.59 -39.55
C TRP A 517 -21.01 -26.74 -40.68
#